data_924347aa37a926620d23db6062cbc5e3
#
_entry.id   924347aa37a926620d23db6062cbc5e3
#
_cell.length_a   1.000
_cell.length_b   1.000
_cell.length_c   1.000
_cell.angle_alpha   90.00
_cell.angle_beta   90.00
_cell.angle_gamma   90.00
#
_symmetry.space_group_name_H-M   'P 1'
#
loop_
_entity.id
_entity.type
_entity.pdbx_description
1 polymer ?
#
loop_
_entity_poly.entity_id
_entity_poly.type
_entity_poly.pdbx_seq_one_letter_code
_entity_poly.pdbx_strand_id
1 'polypeptide(L)'
;MNRKTSRLLSVSCLLAVVTVAGCRQDMHNQPKYRPLRASALFADGSSARPHVEGTVARGTLHEDEAFFTGKMSGATVKELPFQITAADLDRGQERFNIFCAPCHDAAGTGRGMVVQRGYRQPPTFQDPRLVAADAGYVFDVITNGFGAMPDYKTQIDARDRWRIVAYVRALQLSRTGAGAPAETPAAGTTEPNAGAAPQPAGGGRQ
;
A
#
# COMPACT_ATOMS: atom_id res chain seq x y z
N MET A 1 -20.14 -50.71 -39.43
CA MET A 1 -20.08 -49.44 -38.70
C MET A 1 -21.44 -48.72 -38.87
N ASN A 2 -22.17 -48.49 -37.80
CA ASN A 2 -23.54 -48.04 -37.85
C ASN A 2 -23.58 -46.55 -38.27
N ARG A 3 -24.49 -46.17 -39.20
CA ARG A 3 -24.60 -44.77 -39.67
C ARG A 3 -24.70 -43.70 -38.57
N LYS A 4 -25.24 -44.12 -37.41
CA LYS A 4 -25.36 -43.22 -36.21
C LYS A 4 -23.98 -43.00 -35.54
N THR A 5 -23.14 -44.02 -35.46
CA THR A 5 -21.79 -43.90 -34.88
C THR A 5 -20.85 -43.10 -35.77
N SER A 6 -20.99 -43.22 -37.08
CA SER A 6 -20.23 -42.43 -38.03
C SER A 6 -20.55 -40.93 -37.96
N ARG A 7 -21.84 -40.56 -37.83
CA ARG A 7 -22.28 -39.16 -37.68
C ARG A 7 -21.81 -38.58 -36.33
N LEU A 8 -21.87 -39.33 -35.24
CA LEU A 8 -21.35 -38.87 -33.96
C LEU A 8 -19.84 -38.63 -33.98
N LEU A 9 -19.08 -39.49 -34.59
CA LEU A 9 -17.64 -39.32 -34.80
C LEU A 9 -17.32 -38.06 -35.62
N SER A 10 -18.04 -37.84 -36.72
CA SER A 10 -17.85 -36.66 -37.59
C SER A 10 -18.18 -35.35 -36.84
N VAL A 11 -19.25 -35.31 -36.08
CA VAL A 11 -19.61 -34.13 -35.25
C VAL A 11 -18.57 -33.87 -34.15
N SER A 12 -18.08 -34.93 -33.51
CA SER A 12 -17.05 -34.80 -32.46
C SER A 12 -15.72 -34.30 -33.03
N CYS A 13 -15.30 -34.80 -34.19
CA CYS A 13 -14.11 -34.29 -34.91
C CYS A 13 -14.28 -32.82 -35.32
N LEU A 14 -15.45 -32.45 -35.83
CA LEU A 14 -15.73 -31.07 -36.22
C LEU A 14 -15.66 -30.11 -35.01
N LEU A 15 -16.26 -30.50 -33.87
CA LEU A 15 -16.17 -29.74 -32.63
C LEU A 15 -14.71 -29.61 -32.14
N ALA A 16 -13.93 -30.69 -32.19
CA ALA A 16 -12.52 -30.66 -31.81
C ALA A 16 -11.69 -29.71 -32.69
N VAL A 17 -11.94 -29.70 -34.01
CA VAL A 17 -11.28 -28.79 -34.95
C VAL A 17 -11.62 -27.34 -34.67
N VAL A 18 -12.90 -27.04 -34.35
CA VAL A 18 -13.34 -25.67 -34.02
C VAL A 18 -12.74 -25.18 -32.71
N THR A 19 -12.63 -26.04 -31.70
CA THR A 19 -12.01 -25.67 -30.41
C THR A 19 -10.51 -25.44 -30.54
N VAL A 20 -9.79 -26.21 -31.36
CA VAL A 20 -8.35 -26.00 -31.60
C VAL A 20 -8.11 -24.73 -32.44
N ALA A 21 -8.96 -24.44 -33.44
CA ALA A 21 -8.87 -23.21 -34.25
C ALA A 21 -9.16 -21.93 -33.46
N GLY A 22 -9.89 -22.03 -32.32
CA GLY A 22 -10.20 -20.90 -31.42
C GLY A 22 -9.01 -20.38 -30.59
N CYS A 23 -7.94 -21.19 -30.44
CA CYS A 23 -6.72 -20.78 -29.74
C CYS A 23 -5.86 -19.85 -30.61
N ARG A 24 -6.34 -18.62 -30.81
CA ARG A 24 -5.62 -17.61 -31.57
C ARG A 24 -4.59 -16.92 -30.69
N GLN A 25 -3.31 -17.07 -31.04
CA GLN A 25 -2.18 -16.43 -30.34
C GLN A 25 -1.56 -15.27 -31.12
N ASP A 26 -2.23 -14.81 -32.16
CA ASP A 26 -1.77 -13.70 -32.97
C ASP A 26 -1.63 -12.42 -32.13
N MET A 27 -0.60 -11.67 -32.35
CA MET A 27 -0.35 -10.37 -31.73
C MET A 27 -0.05 -10.39 -30.21
N HIS A 28 -0.02 -11.53 -29.53
CA HIS A 28 0.38 -11.63 -28.12
C HIS A 28 1.86 -11.28 -27.91
N ASN A 29 2.74 -11.76 -28.78
CA ASN A 29 4.17 -11.47 -28.81
C ASN A 29 4.54 -10.77 -30.10
N GLN A 30 4.43 -9.46 -30.11
CA GLN A 30 4.84 -8.64 -31.25
C GLN A 30 6.36 -8.42 -31.25
N PRO A 31 7.01 -8.21 -32.43
CA PRO A 31 8.42 -7.87 -32.50
C PRO A 31 8.68 -6.42 -32.09
N LYS A 32 8.47 -6.13 -30.79
CA LYS A 32 8.74 -4.84 -30.17
C LYS A 32 9.38 -5.04 -28.80
N TYR A 33 10.26 -4.14 -28.44
CA TYR A 33 10.78 -4.11 -27.09
C TYR A 33 9.72 -3.58 -26.11
N ARG A 34 9.62 -4.23 -24.96
CA ARG A 34 8.81 -3.79 -23.82
C ARG A 34 9.75 -3.53 -22.64
N PRO A 35 9.40 -2.63 -21.69
CA PRO A 35 10.15 -2.51 -20.46
C PRO A 35 10.35 -3.89 -19.80
N LEU A 36 11.51 -4.12 -19.21
CA LEU A 36 11.91 -5.35 -18.53
C LEU A 36 12.04 -6.60 -19.45
N ARG A 37 11.98 -6.46 -20.79
CA ARG A 37 12.32 -7.55 -21.70
C ARG A 37 13.84 -7.61 -21.94
N ALA A 38 14.31 -8.82 -22.25
CA ALA A 38 15.68 -9.01 -22.71
C ALA A 38 15.91 -8.32 -24.04
N SER A 39 17.10 -7.78 -24.25
CA SER A 39 17.56 -7.18 -25.49
C SER A 39 18.99 -7.65 -25.80
N ALA A 40 19.20 -8.22 -26.95
CA ALA A 40 20.54 -8.58 -27.44
C ALA A 40 21.35 -7.35 -27.92
N LEU A 41 20.69 -6.18 -28.05
CA LEU A 41 21.34 -4.96 -28.53
C LEU A 41 22.27 -4.35 -27.48
N PHE A 42 21.99 -4.54 -26.19
CA PHE A 42 22.76 -3.93 -25.09
C PHE A 42 23.55 -4.99 -24.33
N ALA A 43 24.76 -4.64 -23.92
CA ALA A 43 25.67 -5.56 -23.23
C ALA A 43 25.13 -6.07 -21.88
N ASP A 44 24.26 -5.31 -21.22
CA ASP A 44 23.57 -5.68 -19.98
C ASP A 44 22.35 -6.60 -20.21
N GLY A 45 22.05 -6.91 -21.45
CA GLY A 45 20.92 -7.78 -21.83
C GLY A 45 19.53 -7.18 -21.56
N SER A 46 19.42 -5.92 -21.12
CA SER A 46 18.14 -5.28 -20.75
C SER A 46 17.65 -4.30 -21.83
N SER A 47 16.36 -4.35 -22.15
CA SER A 47 15.74 -3.35 -23.03
C SER A 47 15.46 -2.01 -22.32
N ALA A 48 15.29 -2.02 -21.00
CA ALA A 48 15.16 -0.81 -20.21
C ALA A 48 16.54 -0.18 -20.00
N ARG A 49 16.66 1.11 -20.32
CA ARG A 49 17.91 1.83 -20.13
C ARG A 49 17.92 2.57 -18.81
N PRO A 50 19.05 2.60 -18.09
CA PRO A 50 19.22 3.47 -16.93
C PRO A 50 19.09 4.93 -17.34
N HIS A 51 18.71 5.78 -16.39
CA HIS A 51 18.73 7.23 -16.63
C HIS A 51 20.12 7.70 -17.00
N VAL A 52 20.21 8.61 -17.97
CA VAL A 52 21.46 9.25 -18.31
C VAL A 52 21.85 10.16 -17.14
N GLU A 53 23.09 10.01 -16.67
CA GLU A 53 23.59 10.80 -15.54
C GLU A 53 23.48 12.31 -15.85
N GLY A 54 23.09 13.10 -14.84
CA GLY A 54 22.88 14.55 -14.99
C GLY A 54 21.61 14.95 -15.71
N THR A 55 20.71 14.00 -16.05
CA THR A 55 19.41 14.33 -16.67
C THR A 55 18.24 14.12 -15.72
N VAL A 56 17.22 14.95 -15.89
CA VAL A 56 15.94 14.82 -15.19
C VAL A 56 14.86 14.52 -16.23
N ALA A 57 14.11 13.45 -16.04
CA ALA A 57 13.03 13.14 -16.95
C ALA A 57 11.93 14.22 -16.91
N ARG A 58 11.29 14.46 -18.06
CA ARG A 58 10.21 15.47 -18.15
C ARG A 58 9.11 15.15 -17.13
N GLY A 59 8.74 16.15 -16.32
CA GLY A 59 7.71 16.03 -15.27
C GLY A 59 8.21 15.43 -13.95
N THR A 60 9.50 15.12 -13.81
CA THR A 60 10.08 14.59 -12.57
C THR A 60 11.04 15.56 -11.87
N LEU A 61 11.09 16.82 -12.33
CA LEU A 61 11.82 17.87 -11.65
C LEU A 61 11.05 18.29 -10.38
N HIS A 62 11.56 17.94 -9.22
CA HIS A 62 10.92 18.15 -7.92
C HIS A 62 11.50 19.43 -7.28
N GLU A 63 11.13 20.61 -7.81
CA GLU A 63 11.63 21.91 -7.33
C GLU A 63 11.08 22.30 -5.96
N ASP A 64 9.84 21.91 -5.66
CA ASP A 64 9.21 22.18 -4.36
C ASP A 64 9.59 21.09 -3.35
N GLU A 65 10.63 21.34 -2.55
CA GLU A 65 11.11 20.40 -1.55
C GLU A 65 9.99 20.03 -0.56
N ALA A 66 9.22 21.01 -0.08
CA ALA A 66 8.16 20.80 0.89
C ALA A 66 7.08 19.87 0.32
N PHE A 67 6.67 20.11 -0.93
CA PHE A 67 5.63 19.32 -1.59
C PHE A 67 6.06 17.86 -1.85
N PHE A 68 7.27 17.63 -2.30
CA PHE A 68 7.73 16.30 -2.70
C PHE A 68 8.31 15.47 -1.56
N THR A 69 8.85 16.11 -0.51
CA THR A 69 9.52 15.42 0.59
C THR A 69 8.83 15.57 1.95
N GLY A 70 7.94 16.52 2.11
CA GLY A 70 7.36 16.87 3.42
C GLY A 70 8.33 17.61 4.33
N LYS A 71 9.46 18.04 3.77
CA LYS A 71 10.54 18.73 4.53
C LYS A 71 10.94 20.02 3.85
N MET A 72 11.54 20.90 4.61
CA MET A 72 12.22 22.11 4.12
C MET A 72 13.51 22.25 4.91
N SER A 73 14.63 22.29 4.22
CA SER A 73 15.96 22.38 4.85
C SER A 73 16.18 21.30 5.92
N GLY A 74 15.69 20.08 5.67
CA GLY A 74 15.81 18.93 6.56
C GLY A 74 14.80 18.83 7.71
N ALA A 75 14.00 19.89 7.98
CA ALA A 75 12.95 19.87 8.99
C ALA A 75 11.57 19.55 8.37
N THR A 76 10.73 18.82 9.08
CA THR A 76 9.35 18.54 8.64
C THR A 76 8.51 19.82 8.57
N VAL A 77 7.69 19.95 7.53
CA VAL A 77 6.79 21.10 7.39
C VAL A 77 5.57 20.89 8.30
N LYS A 78 5.16 21.95 8.99
CA LYS A 78 4.04 21.91 9.95
C LYS A 78 2.69 21.82 9.26
N GLU A 79 2.54 22.50 8.15
CA GLU A 79 1.29 22.70 7.43
C GLU A 79 1.29 21.98 6.09
N LEU A 80 0.11 21.87 5.49
CA LEU A 80 -0.07 21.33 4.15
C LEU A 80 0.47 22.35 3.12
N PRO A 81 1.16 21.93 2.06
CA PRO A 81 1.79 22.84 1.09
C PRO A 81 0.81 23.51 0.12
N PHE A 82 -0.50 23.27 0.26
CA PHE A 82 -1.55 23.90 -0.53
C PHE A 82 -2.87 23.94 0.25
N GLN A 83 -3.78 24.83 -0.17
CA GLN A 83 -5.11 24.92 0.42
C GLN A 83 -5.95 23.70 0.04
N ILE A 84 -6.60 23.10 1.04
CA ILE A 84 -7.42 21.92 0.89
C ILE A 84 -8.86 22.32 0.55
N THR A 85 -9.39 21.77 -0.52
CA THR A 85 -10.80 21.87 -0.91
C THR A 85 -11.59 20.65 -0.43
N ALA A 86 -12.93 20.72 -0.47
CA ALA A 86 -13.77 19.55 -0.18
C ALA A 86 -13.45 18.39 -1.13
N ALA A 87 -13.22 18.65 -2.41
CA ALA A 87 -12.84 17.63 -3.39
C ALA A 87 -11.48 16.98 -3.07
N ASP A 88 -10.53 17.72 -2.49
CA ASP A 88 -9.27 17.14 -2.03
C ASP A 88 -9.47 16.22 -0.82
N LEU A 89 -10.39 16.55 0.10
CA LEU A 89 -10.74 15.67 1.21
C LEU A 89 -11.46 14.40 0.74
N ASP A 90 -12.41 14.51 -0.17
CA ASP A 90 -13.10 13.36 -0.76
C ASP A 90 -12.09 12.42 -1.45
N ARG A 91 -11.17 13.01 -2.20
CA ARG A 91 -10.10 12.24 -2.84
C ARG A 91 -9.14 11.62 -1.81
N GLY A 92 -8.81 12.35 -0.75
CA GLY A 92 -8.00 11.85 0.36
C GLY A 92 -8.65 10.66 1.05
N GLN A 93 -9.97 10.73 1.31
CA GLN A 93 -10.76 9.64 1.85
C GLN A 93 -10.76 8.41 0.94
N GLU A 94 -11.00 8.61 -0.35
CA GLU A 94 -10.96 7.53 -1.33
C GLU A 94 -9.61 6.79 -1.29
N ARG A 95 -8.50 7.53 -1.37
CA ARG A 95 -7.15 6.96 -1.35
C ARG A 95 -6.82 6.32 -0.01
N PHE A 96 -7.22 6.93 1.08
CA PHE A 96 -7.08 6.38 2.42
C PHE A 96 -7.80 5.03 2.55
N ASN A 97 -9.04 4.93 2.08
CA ASN A 97 -9.81 3.71 2.15
C ASN A 97 -9.18 2.55 1.36
N ILE A 98 -8.53 2.86 0.23
CA ILE A 98 -7.86 1.86 -0.60
C ILE A 98 -6.54 1.40 0.02
N PHE A 99 -5.67 2.32 0.43
CA PHE A 99 -4.29 2.02 0.79
C PHE A 99 -4.04 1.91 2.29
N CYS A 100 -4.77 2.65 3.11
CA CYS A 100 -4.49 2.81 4.54
C CYS A 100 -5.47 2.03 5.44
N ALA A 101 -6.77 2.08 5.13
CA ALA A 101 -7.82 1.45 5.95
C ALA A 101 -7.66 -0.07 6.14
N PRO A 102 -7.06 -0.86 5.22
CA PRO A 102 -6.80 -2.27 5.48
C PRO A 102 -6.01 -2.54 6.76
N CYS A 103 -5.10 -1.64 7.15
CA CYS A 103 -4.33 -1.72 8.39
C CYS A 103 -4.86 -0.76 9.47
N HIS A 104 -5.19 0.50 9.09
CA HIS A 104 -5.56 1.56 10.04
C HIS A 104 -7.05 1.62 10.37
N ASP A 105 -7.91 0.86 9.67
CA ASP A 105 -9.39 0.94 9.59
C ASP A 105 -9.92 2.31 9.12
N ALA A 106 -11.22 2.39 8.85
CA ALA A 106 -11.84 3.61 8.32
C ALA A 106 -11.87 4.78 9.32
N ALA A 107 -11.78 4.50 10.61
CA ALA A 107 -11.77 5.48 11.68
C ALA A 107 -10.37 5.80 12.22
N GLY A 108 -9.34 5.13 11.72
CA GLY A 108 -7.95 5.33 12.12
C GLY A 108 -7.59 4.78 13.49
N THR A 109 -8.32 3.76 13.98
CA THR A 109 -8.05 3.15 15.31
C THR A 109 -6.92 2.11 15.27
N GLY A 110 -6.45 1.73 14.08
CA GLY A 110 -5.43 0.70 13.92
C GLY A 110 -5.95 -0.72 13.97
N ARG A 111 -7.26 -0.93 13.86
CA ARG A 111 -7.91 -2.26 13.88
C ARG A 111 -8.38 -2.72 12.50
N GLY A 112 -7.61 -2.42 11.46
CA GLY A 112 -7.96 -2.82 10.11
C GLY A 112 -7.99 -4.33 9.92
N MET A 113 -8.59 -4.78 8.82
CA MET A 113 -8.81 -6.20 8.52
C MET A 113 -7.51 -7.01 8.51
N VAL A 114 -6.42 -6.44 8.04
CA VAL A 114 -5.11 -7.10 7.98
C VAL A 114 -4.54 -7.31 9.39
N VAL A 115 -4.75 -6.33 10.28
CA VAL A 115 -4.34 -6.42 11.70
C VAL A 115 -5.12 -7.51 12.43
N GLN A 116 -6.43 -7.61 12.19
CA GLN A 116 -7.27 -8.66 12.77
C GLN A 116 -6.84 -10.07 12.34
N ARG A 117 -6.05 -10.18 11.28
CA ARG A 117 -5.48 -11.43 10.78
C ARG A 117 -4.02 -11.66 11.16
N GLY A 118 -3.52 -10.94 12.16
CA GLY A 118 -2.21 -11.17 12.75
C GLY A 118 -1.10 -10.22 12.30
N TYR A 119 -1.41 -9.18 11.51
CA TYR A 119 -0.42 -8.15 11.21
C TYR A 119 -0.23 -7.23 12.42
N ARG A 120 0.96 -6.63 12.55
CA ARG A 120 1.28 -5.72 13.64
C ARG A 120 0.34 -4.51 13.64
N GLN A 121 -0.32 -4.28 14.77
CA GLN A 121 -1.25 -3.17 14.93
C GLN A 121 -0.50 -1.82 14.89
N PRO A 122 -0.89 -0.89 14.00
CA PRO A 122 -0.40 0.47 14.04
C PRO A 122 -1.04 1.26 15.19
N PRO A 123 -0.40 2.33 15.68
CA PRO A 123 -1.02 3.22 16.65
C PRO A 123 -2.29 3.86 16.06
N THR A 124 -3.23 4.20 16.95
CA THR A 124 -4.40 5.00 16.55
C THR A 124 -3.95 6.42 16.13
N PHE A 125 -4.64 7.02 15.17
CA PHE A 125 -4.39 8.42 14.81
C PHE A 125 -4.74 9.42 15.91
N GLN A 126 -5.45 8.98 16.95
CA GLN A 126 -5.76 9.78 18.15
C GLN A 126 -4.63 9.75 19.19
N ASP A 127 -3.55 9.00 18.95
CA ASP A 127 -2.36 9.06 19.80
C ASP A 127 -1.88 10.52 19.91
N PRO A 128 -1.71 11.08 21.12
CA PRO A 128 -1.33 12.49 21.31
C PRO A 128 -0.06 12.87 20.54
N ARG A 129 0.90 11.96 20.43
CA ARG A 129 2.13 12.16 19.67
C ARG A 129 1.85 12.33 18.17
N LEU A 130 0.89 11.59 17.61
CA LEU A 130 0.52 11.69 16.20
C LEU A 130 -0.37 12.90 15.93
N VAL A 131 -1.21 13.28 16.88
CA VAL A 131 -2.02 14.52 16.79
C VAL A 131 -1.09 15.75 16.79
N ALA A 132 -0.05 15.75 17.62
CA ALA A 132 0.92 16.84 17.72
C ALA A 132 1.99 16.82 16.61
N ALA A 133 2.11 15.73 15.84
CA ALA A 133 3.13 15.62 14.81
C ALA A 133 2.88 16.59 13.65
N ASP A 134 3.93 17.06 13.01
CA ASP A 134 3.85 17.90 11.82
C ASP A 134 3.18 17.18 10.64
N ALA A 135 2.53 17.91 9.75
CA ALA A 135 1.93 17.34 8.54
C ALA A 135 2.99 16.65 7.65
N GLY A 136 4.17 17.25 7.54
CA GLY A 136 5.31 16.69 6.81
C GLY A 136 5.82 15.39 7.39
N TYR A 137 5.74 15.18 8.71
CA TYR A 137 6.09 13.90 9.32
C TYR A 137 5.16 12.78 8.84
N VAL A 138 3.85 13.03 8.83
CA VAL A 138 2.87 12.04 8.33
C VAL A 138 3.10 11.75 6.86
N PHE A 139 3.39 12.78 6.06
CA PHE A 139 3.73 12.63 4.65
C PHE A 139 5.00 11.79 4.44
N ASP A 140 6.05 12.05 5.24
CA ASP A 140 7.32 11.31 5.18
C ASP A 140 7.11 9.82 5.52
N VAL A 141 6.31 9.53 6.55
CA VAL A 141 5.95 8.14 6.93
C VAL A 141 5.19 7.44 5.80
N ILE A 142 4.24 8.09 5.14
CA ILE A 142 3.55 7.51 3.98
C ILE A 142 4.53 7.30 2.82
N THR A 143 5.45 8.23 2.62
CA THR A 143 6.40 8.21 1.49
C THR A 143 7.44 7.13 1.62
N ASN A 144 8.07 7.01 2.80
CA ASN A 144 9.26 6.20 3.02
C ASN A 144 8.99 4.96 3.89
N GLY A 145 7.78 4.83 4.45
CA GLY A 145 7.44 3.78 5.41
C GLY A 145 7.96 4.09 6.82
N PHE A 146 7.51 3.31 7.79
CA PHE A 146 8.00 3.39 9.17
C PHE A 146 7.82 2.04 9.89
N GLY A 147 8.91 1.43 10.31
CA GLY A 147 8.88 0.14 11.00
C GLY A 147 8.25 -0.96 10.13
N ALA A 148 7.09 -1.48 10.53
CA ALA A 148 6.34 -2.48 9.76
C ALA A 148 5.48 -1.88 8.63
N MET A 149 5.28 -0.57 8.59
CA MET A 149 4.54 0.10 7.52
C MET A 149 5.44 0.24 6.28
N PRO A 150 5.03 -0.32 5.12
CA PRO A 150 5.77 -0.16 3.87
C PRO A 150 5.70 1.28 3.34
N ASP A 151 6.58 1.61 2.40
CA ASP A 151 6.52 2.86 1.64
C ASP A 151 5.43 2.81 0.57
N TYR A 152 4.86 3.98 0.26
CA TYR A 152 3.80 4.14 -0.75
C TYR A 152 4.16 5.13 -1.87
N LYS A 153 5.41 5.58 -1.95
CA LYS A 153 5.83 6.59 -2.93
C LYS A 153 5.65 6.16 -4.39
N THR A 154 5.70 4.86 -4.65
CA THR A 154 5.54 4.31 -6.00
C THR A 154 4.09 4.06 -6.38
N GLN A 155 3.20 3.87 -5.40
CA GLN A 155 1.78 3.57 -5.62
C GLN A 155 0.88 4.81 -5.57
N ILE A 156 1.30 5.83 -4.80
CA ILE A 156 0.52 7.04 -4.54
C ILE A 156 1.35 8.26 -4.90
N ASP A 157 0.86 9.09 -5.81
CA ASP A 157 1.53 10.34 -6.17
C ASP A 157 1.62 11.33 -4.99
N ALA A 158 2.52 12.31 -5.07
CA ALA A 158 2.77 13.23 -3.98
C ALA A 158 1.53 14.02 -3.57
N ARG A 159 0.70 14.45 -4.55
CA ARG A 159 -0.51 15.22 -4.26
C ARG A 159 -1.55 14.37 -3.52
N ASP A 160 -1.75 13.12 -3.93
CA ASP A 160 -2.68 12.22 -3.26
C ASP A 160 -2.16 11.82 -1.86
N ARG A 161 -0.85 11.71 -1.65
CA ARG A 161 -0.29 11.53 -0.30
C ARG A 161 -0.62 12.70 0.63
N TRP A 162 -0.51 13.95 0.15
CA TRP A 162 -0.93 15.12 0.92
C TRP A 162 -2.43 15.17 1.17
N ARG A 163 -3.26 14.72 0.21
CA ARG A 163 -4.71 14.59 0.40
C ARG A 163 -5.04 13.56 1.48
N ILE A 164 -4.30 12.45 1.55
CA ILE A 164 -4.40 11.47 2.63
C ILE A 164 -4.00 12.11 3.97
N VAL A 165 -2.92 12.88 4.04
CA VAL A 165 -2.54 13.64 5.25
C VAL A 165 -3.68 14.55 5.70
N ALA A 166 -4.28 15.30 4.77
CA ALA A 166 -5.43 16.16 5.08
C ALA A 166 -6.62 15.37 5.64
N TYR A 167 -6.94 14.22 5.05
CA TYR A 167 -7.99 13.35 5.54
C TYR A 167 -7.69 12.75 6.92
N VAL A 168 -6.44 12.36 7.19
CA VAL A 168 -6.01 11.93 8.55
C VAL A 168 -6.21 13.06 9.55
N ARG A 169 -5.90 14.32 9.20
CA ARG A 169 -6.19 15.48 10.07
C ARG A 169 -7.68 15.66 10.31
N ALA A 170 -8.53 15.47 9.29
CA ALA A 170 -9.98 15.51 9.45
C ALA A 170 -10.47 14.41 10.39
N LEU A 171 -9.94 13.19 10.31
CA LEU A 171 -10.25 12.11 11.26
C LEU A 171 -9.83 12.46 12.69
N GLN A 172 -8.68 13.09 12.88
CA GLN A 172 -8.23 13.56 14.20
C GLN A 172 -9.18 14.62 14.76
N LEU A 173 -9.54 15.62 13.94
CA LEU A 173 -10.45 16.70 14.34
C LEU A 173 -11.87 16.20 14.64
N SER A 174 -12.38 15.24 13.89
CA SER A 174 -13.73 14.71 14.08
C SER A 174 -13.94 14.10 15.46
N ARG A 175 -12.90 13.59 16.09
CA ARG A 175 -12.96 13.00 17.43
C ARG A 175 -12.71 14.00 18.55
N THR A 176 -12.02 15.10 18.27
CA THR A 176 -11.81 16.18 19.24
C THR A 176 -12.97 17.17 19.29
N GLY A 177 -13.71 17.32 18.17
CA GLY A 177 -14.84 18.28 18.06
C GLY A 177 -16.21 17.75 18.46
N ALA A 178 -16.43 16.44 18.45
CA ALA A 178 -17.60 15.81 19.07
C ALA A 178 -17.16 15.35 20.46
N GLY A 179 -17.79 15.85 21.54
CA GLY A 179 -17.55 15.33 22.88
C GLY A 179 -17.68 13.81 22.87
N ALA A 180 -16.57 13.13 22.59
CA ALA A 180 -16.49 11.68 22.63
C ALA A 180 -16.87 11.31 24.06
N PRO A 181 -17.84 10.38 24.27
CA PRO A 181 -18.00 9.79 25.60
C PRO A 181 -16.60 9.28 25.96
N ALA A 182 -16.08 9.73 27.12
CA ALA A 182 -14.84 9.19 27.65
C ALA A 182 -15.00 7.66 27.64
N GLU A 183 -14.23 6.97 26.81
CA GLU A 183 -14.14 5.52 26.89
C GLU A 183 -13.64 5.25 28.33
N THR A 184 -14.54 4.82 29.18
CA THR A 184 -14.20 4.27 30.48
C THR A 184 -13.17 3.18 30.23
N PRO A 185 -11.96 3.26 30.82
CA PRO A 185 -10.98 2.18 30.66
C PRO A 185 -11.68 0.90 31.09
N ALA A 186 -11.80 -0.07 30.20
CA ALA A 186 -12.30 -1.38 30.58
C ALA A 186 -11.46 -1.84 31.77
N ALA A 187 -12.13 -2.01 32.91
CA ALA A 187 -11.54 -2.46 34.15
C ALA A 187 -10.73 -3.73 33.81
N GLY A 188 -9.42 -3.64 33.99
CA GLY A 188 -8.52 -4.75 33.78
C GLY A 188 -8.97 -5.92 34.63
N THR A 189 -9.47 -6.97 34.02
CA THR A 189 -9.53 -8.29 34.62
C THR A 189 -8.07 -8.74 34.80
N THR A 190 -7.56 -8.51 35.98
CA THR A 190 -6.34 -9.14 36.48
C THR A 190 -6.62 -10.63 36.56
N GLU A 191 -6.29 -11.40 35.53
CA GLU A 191 -6.18 -12.85 35.68
C GLU A 191 -4.97 -13.13 36.58
N PRO A 192 -5.13 -13.92 37.65
CA PRO A 192 -3.99 -14.32 38.48
C PRO A 192 -3.13 -15.30 37.66
N ASN A 193 -1.89 -14.93 37.45
CA ASN A 193 -0.84 -15.77 36.88
C ASN A 193 -0.61 -16.96 37.83
N ALA A 194 -1.20 -18.11 37.50
CA ALA A 194 -0.96 -19.36 38.18
C ALA A 194 0.04 -20.20 37.36
N GLY A 195 1.23 -20.39 37.91
CA GLY A 195 2.07 -21.53 37.56
C GLY A 195 3.30 -21.29 36.70
N ALA A 196 4.33 -20.69 37.28
CA ALA A 196 5.68 -20.93 36.83
C ALA A 196 6.11 -22.35 37.24
N ALA A 197 6.21 -23.26 36.30
CA ALA A 197 6.85 -24.57 36.50
C ALA A 197 8.39 -24.39 36.52
N PRO A 198 9.12 -25.07 37.40
CA PRO A 198 10.57 -24.94 37.48
C PRO A 198 11.25 -25.65 36.30
N GLN A 199 12.18 -24.98 35.64
CA GLN A 199 13.08 -25.55 34.66
C GLN A 199 14.11 -26.48 35.33
N PRO A 200 14.39 -27.68 34.80
CA PRO A 200 15.46 -28.53 35.29
C PRO A 200 16.83 -27.98 34.87
N ALA A 201 17.70 -27.84 35.84
CA ALA A 201 19.14 -27.64 35.63
C ALA A 201 19.73 -28.92 35.01
N GLY A 202 20.33 -28.82 33.86
CA GLY A 202 21.16 -29.84 33.24
C GLY A 202 22.37 -29.16 32.69
N GLY A 203 23.52 -29.35 33.26
CA GLY A 203 24.45 -30.44 33.21
C GLY A 203 25.45 -30.15 32.12
N GLY A 204 26.64 -29.54 32.50
CA GLY A 204 27.76 -29.36 31.60
C GLY A 204 28.44 -30.73 31.28
N ARG A 205 29.09 -30.80 30.11
CA ARG A 205 30.22 -31.64 29.77
C ARG A 205 30.96 -31.00 28.61
N GLN A 206 32.16 -30.65 28.86
CA GLN A 206 33.52 -30.98 28.34
C GLN A 206 33.64 -30.81 26.85
#